data_9bc342371550bf7fa53d7e433d251c3b
#
_entry.id   9bc342371550bf7fa53d7e433d251c3b
#
_cell.length_a   1.000
_cell.length_b   1.000
_cell.length_c   1.000
_cell.angle_alpha   90.00
_cell.angle_beta   90.00
_cell.angle_gamma   90.00
#
_symmetry.space_group_name_H-M   'P 1'
#
loop_
_entity.id
_entity.type
_entity.pdbx_description
1 polymer ?
#
loop_
_entity_poly.entity_id
_entity_poly.type
_entity_poly.pdbx_seq_one_letter_code
_entity_poly.pdbx_strand_id
1 'polypeptide(L)'
;VLMDEINHLILEGLFTTITNVNFDDASIKNLTARINAAATKTANACNVSIVSDYDMNNIWNANEDIRSLKSLILFGVRGMAAYAYHAMTLGYTDASLNQFFLTALDSLSKDWGMNELLPIVMEVGRFNLTCMELLDRANTETFGDPVPVSVSLTVEKGPFIVVTGHDLEDIKQLLEQTKDK
;
A
#
# COMPACT_ATOMS: atom_id res chain seq x y z
N VAL A 1 -18.27 5.90 1.38
CA VAL A 1 -18.64 4.49 1.14
C VAL A 1 -17.96 3.96 -0.13
N LEU A 2 -18.35 4.36 -1.39
CA LEU A 2 -17.71 3.79 -2.61
C LEU A 2 -16.25 4.22 -2.75
N MET A 3 -15.93 5.50 -2.52
CA MET A 3 -14.54 5.99 -2.56
C MET A 3 -13.66 5.36 -1.49
N ASP A 4 -14.19 5.11 -0.31
CA ASP A 4 -13.42 4.44 0.77
C ASP A 4 -13.10 2.99 0.38
N GLU A 5 -14.07 2.29 -0.23
CA GLU A 5 -13.87 0.95 -0.79
C GLU A 5 -12.79 0.95 -1.88
N ILE A 6 -12.82 1.93 -2.81
CA ILE A 6 -11.82 2.07 -3.87
C ILE A 6 -10.43 2.34 -3.29
N ASN A 7 -10.31 3.30 -2.36
CA ASN A 7 -9.05 3.64 -1.72
C ASN A 7 -8.45 2.43 -0.99
N HIS A 8 -9.27 1.69 -0.24
CA HIS A 8 -8.85 0.46 0.42
C HIS A 8 -8.31 -0.56 -0.58
N LEU A 9 -9.05 -0.83 -1.66
CA LEU A 9 -8.65 -1.80 -2.68
C LEU A 9 -7.40 -1.39 -3.46
N ILE A 10 -7.18 -0.08 -3.67
CA ILE A 10 -5.93 0.42 -4.28
C ILE A 10 -4.75 0.10 -3.37
N LEU A 11 -4.84 0.41 -2.08
CA LEU A 11 -3.75 0.15 -1.13
C LEU A 11 -3.49 -1.35 -0.98
N GLU A 12 -4.53 -2.15 -0.79
CA GLU A 12 -4.43 -3.61 -0.67
C GLU A 12 -3.84 -4.24 -1.94
N GLY A 13 -4.30 -3.81 -3.12
CA GLY A 13 -3.81 -4.31 -4.40
C GLY A 13 -2.35 -3.95 -4.65
N LEU A 14 -1.96 -2.69 -4.44
CA LEU A 14 -0.58 -2.24 -4.60
C LEU A 14 0.35 -2.91 -3.59
N PHE A 15 -0.05 -3.01 -2.32
CA PHE A 15 0.73 -3.67 -1.27
C PHE A 15 0.99 -5.13 -1.59
N THR A 16 -0.01 -5.87 -2.07
CA THR A 16 0.10 -7.27 -2.50
C THR A 16 1.18 -7.47 -3.58
N THR A 17 1.51 -6.44 -4.35
CA THR A 17 2.55 -6.54 -5.40
C THR A 17 3.97 -6.30 -4.90
N ILE A 18 4.18 -5.87 -3.65
CA ILE A 18 5.51 -5.55 -3.10
C ILE A 18 6.08 -6.69 -2.29
N THR A 19 5.28 -7.21 -1.38
CA THR A 19 5.67 -8.29 -0.51
C THR A 19 5.47 -9.61 -1.24
N ASN A 20 6.35 -10.56 -1.00
CA ASN A 20 6.17 -11.90 -1.53
C ASN A 20 5.05 -12.63 -0.74
N VAL A 21 3.86 -12.09 -0.81
CA VAL A 21 2.65 -12.58 -0.11
C VAL A 21 1.89 -13.62 -0.92
N ASN A 22 2.50 -14.20 -1.93
CA ASN A 22 1.88 -15.21 -2.80
C ASN A 22 1.80 -16.59 -2.11
N PHE A 23 1.47 -16.59 -0.83
CA PHE A 23 1.26 -17.83 -0.06
C PHE A 23 -0.16 -18.36 -0.18
N ASP A 24 -1.11 -17.52 -0.63
CA ASP A 24 -2.52 -17.86 -0.73
C ASP A 24 -3.10 -17.34 -2.05
N ASP A 25 -3.06 -18.19 -3.07
CA ASP A 25 -3.62 -17.91 -4.39
C ASP A 25 -5.13 -17.61 -4.34
N ALA A 26 -5.85 -18.17 -3.38
CA ALA A 26 -7.29 -17.95 -3.26
C ALA A 26 -7.58 -16.53 -2.81
N SER A 27 -6.81 -16.00 -1.85
CA SER A 27 -6.92 -14.60 -1.40
C SER A 27 -6.59 -13.61 -2.52
N ILE A 28 -5.57 -13.88 -3.32
CA ILE A 28 -5.21 -13.02 -4.47
C ILE A 28 -6.32 -13.02 -5.52
N LYS A 29 -6.90 -14.19 -5.85
CA LYS A 29 -8.04 -14.29 -6.77
C LYS A 29 -9.26 -13.56 -6.24
N ASN A 30 -9.53 -13.65 -4.93
CA ASN A 30 -10.61 -12.93 -4.28
C ASN A 30 -10.40 -11.42 -4.35
N LEU A 31 -9.18 -10.93 -4.05
CA LEU A 31 -8.84 -9.51 -4.17
C LEU A 31 -9.05 -9.00 -5.60
N THR A 32 -8.58 -9.75 -6.61
CA THR A 32 -8.80 -9.42 -8.01
C THR A 32 -10.29 -9.32 -8.36
N ALA A 33 -11.11 -10.26 -7.87
CA ALA A 33 -12.55 -10.24 -8.08
C ALA A 33 -13.21 -9.02 -7.42
N ARG A 34 -12.78 -8.65 -6.21
CA ARG A 34 -13.26 -7.45 -5.49
C ARG A 34 -12.89 -6.16 -6.24
N ILE A 35 -11.67 -6.05 -6.77
CA ILE A 35 -11.23 -4.91 -7.58
C ILE A 35 -12.09 -4.78 -8.83
N ASN A 36 -12.33 -5.87 -9.57
CA ASN A 36 -13.16 -5.87 -10.76
C ASN A 36 -14.63 -5.51 -10.47
N ALA A 37 -15.17 -5.98 -9.35
CA ALA A 37 -16.51 -5.62 -8.91
C ALA A 37 -16.61 -4.12 -8.56
N ALA A 38 -15.62 -3.57 -7.86
CA ALA A 38 -15.55 -2.15 -7.54
C ALA A 38 -15.40 -1.27 -8.80
N ALA A 39 -14.57 -1.72 -9.77
CA ALA A 39 -14.44 -1.03 -11.05
C ALA A 39 -15.80 -0.98 -11.79
N THR A 40 -16.51 -2.12 -11.87
CA THR A 40 -17.86 -2.19 -12.47
C THR A 40 -18.86 -1.27 -11.77
N LYS A 41 -18.87 -1.28 -10.45
CA LYS A 41 -19.73 -0.43 -9.63
C LYS A 41 -19.45 1.06 -9.86
N THR A 42 -18.16 1.41 -9.97
CA THR A 42 -17.71 2.79 -10.23
C THR A 42 -18.13 3.24 -11.63
N ALA A 43 -17.89 2.41 -12.65
CA ALA A 43 -18.27 2.71 -14.01
C ALA A 43 -19.79 2.95 -14.14
N ASN A 44 -20.60 2.12 -13.50
CA ASN A 44 -22.06 2.30 -13.46
C ASN A 44 -22.46 3.60 -12.75
N ALA A 45 -21.81 3.92 -11.61
CA ALA A 45 -22.09 5.14 -10.87
C ALA A 45 -21.72 6.43 -11.64
N CYS A 46 -20.66 6.36 -12.45
CA CYS A 46 -20.19 7.47 -13.29
C CYS A 46 -20.81 7.47 -14.69
N ASN A 47 -21.64 6.47 -15.03
CA ASN A 47 -22.21 6.30 -16.36
C ASN A 47 -21.15 6.26 -17.46
N VAL A 48 -20.06 5.53 -17.22
CA VAL A 48 -18.97 5.31 -18.18
C VAL A 48 -18.81 3.82 -18.47
N SER A 49 -18.30 3.48 -19.65
CA SER A 49 -17.95 2.10 -19.97
C SER A 49 -16.61 1.74 -19.39
N ILE A 50 -16.48 0.52 -18.86
CA ILE A 50 -15.18 -0.04 -18.51
C ILE A 50 -14.43 -0.28 -19.83
N VAL A 51 -13.25 0.32 -19.92
CA VAL A 51 -12.27 -0.02 -20.96
C VAL A 51 -11.56 -1.30 -20.51
N SER A 52 -10.86 -1.97 -21.40
CA SER A 52 -10.03 -3.14 -21.06
C SER A 52 -9.06 -2.87 -19.91
N ASP A 53 -8.59 -3.94 -19.29
CA ASP A 53 -7.52 -3.87 -18.30
C ASP A 53 -6.31 -3.11 -18.86
N TYR A 54 -5.60 -2.41 -17.96
CA TYR A 54 -4.39 -1.69 -18.35
C TYR A 54 -3.29 -2.67 -18.79
N ASP A 55 -2.78 -2.50 -20.01
CA ASP A 55 -1.67 -3.30 -20.52
C ASP A 55 -0.34 -2.73 -19.98
N MET A 56 0.32 -3.47 -19.11
CA MET A 56 1.62 -3.11 -18.55
C MET A 56 2.72 -2.95 -19.62
N ASN A 57 2.55 -3.50 -20.81
CA ASN A 57 3.46 -3.26 -21.93
C ASN A 57 3.50 -1.80 -22.36
N ASN A 58 2.48 -1.01 -22.06
CA ASN A 58 2.50 0.44 -22.25
C ASN A 58 3.58 1.15 -21.42
N ILE A 59 4.03 0.54 -20.33
CA ILE A 59 5.18 1.00 -19.56
C ILE A 59 6.45 0.34 -20.09
N TRP A 60 6.47 -1.00 -20.17
CA TRP A 60 7.70 -1.75 -20.40
C TRP A 60 8.27 -1.58 -21.80
N ASN A 61 7.42 -1.33 -22.80
CA ASN A 61 7.80 -1.12 -24.20
C ASN A 61 7.91 0.38 -24.59
N ALA A 62 7.70 1.31 -23.64
CA ALA A 62 7.93 2.74 -23.87
C ALA A 62 9.43 3.03 -24.11
N ASN A 63 9.73 4.20 -24.67
CA ASN A 63 11.13 4.64 -24.76
C ASN A 63 11.76 4.70 -23.36
N GLU A 64 13.08 4.69 -23.28
CA GLU A 64 13.83 4.53 -22.05
C GLU A 64 13.50 5.56 -20.98
N ASP A 65 13.37 6.84 -21.38
CA ASP A 65 13.09 7.93 -20.43
C ASP A 65 11.67 7.84 -19.88
N ILE A 66 10.68 7.62 -20.74
CA ILE A 66 9.27 7.47 -20.34
C ILE A 66 9.09 6.22 -19.48
N ARG A 67 9.70 5.10 -19.86
CA ARG A 67 9.70 3.87 -19.08
C ARG A 67 10.28 4.11 -17.70
N SER A 68 11.41 4.80 -17.61
CA SER A 68 12.07 5.11 -16.34
C SER A 68 11.18 5.97 -15.43
N LEU A 69 10.58 7.04 -15.95
CA LEU A 69 9.70 7.91 -15.17
C LEU A 69 8.43 7.18 -14.72
N LYS A 70 7.76 6.45 -15.62
CA LYS A 70 6.58 5.64 -15.26
C LYS A 70 6.92 4.55 -14.24
N SER A 71 8.10 3.93 -14.35
CA SER A 71 8.58 2.95 -13.38
C SER A 71 8.82 3.56 -12.01
N LEU A 72 9.42 4.76 -11.94
CA LEU A 72 9.62 5.48 -10.68
C LEU A 72 8.28 5.80 -10.01
N ILE A 73 7.29 6.26 -10.77
CA ILE A 73 5.93 6.50 -10.25
C ILE A 73 5.33 5.20 -9.73
N LEU A 74 5.31 4.15 -10.55
CA LEU A 74 4.68 2.85 -10.18
C LEU A 74 5.32 2.24 -8.94
N PHE A 75 6.65 2.15 -8.90
CA PHE A 75 7.35 1.55 -7.76
C PHE A 75 7.27 2.44 -6.52
N GLY A 76 7.28 3.76 -6.69
CA GLY A 76 7.08 4.72 -5.60
C GLY A 76 5.72 4.55 -4.94
N VAL A 77 4.63 4.56 -5.71
CA VAL A 77 3.28 4.38 -5.13
C VAL A 77 3.07 2.99 -4.54
N ARG A 78 3.71 1.95 -5.08
CA ARG A 78 3.69 0.62 -4.46
C ARG A 78 4.33 0.65 -3.07
N GLY A 79 5.51 1.28 -2.92
CA GLY A 79 6.18 1.45 -1.63
C GLY A 79 5.34 2.26 -0.63
N MET A 80 4.76 3.37 -1.10
CA MET A 80 3.86 4.19 -0.28
C MET A 80 2.61 3.41 0.15
N ALA A 81 2.07 2.56 -0.72
CA ALA A 81 0.86 1.78 -0.41
C ALA A 81 1.09 0.81 0.75
N ALA A 82 2.30 0.24 0.91
CA ALA A 82 2.63 -0.59 2.06
C ALA A 82 2.50 0.20 3.37
N TYR A 83 3.05 1.39 3.43
CA TYR A 83 2.97 2.26 4.61
C TYR A 83 1.55 2.76 4.87
N ALA A 84 0.85 3.21 3.83
CA ALA A 84 -0.52 3.66 3.94
C ALA A 84 -1.48 2.54 4.35
N TYR A 85 -1.24 1.30 3.90
CA TYR A 85 -2.02 0.14 4.30
C TYR A 85 -1.85 -0.17 5.79
N HIS A 86 -0.62 -0.16 6.30
CA HIS A 86 -0.37 -0.34 7.74
C HIS A 86 -1.04 0.76 8.58
N ALA A 87 -0.94 2.03 8.16
CA ALA A 87 -1.65 3.11 8.83
C ALA A 87 -3.17 2.91 8.81
N MET A 88 -3.72 2.51 7.67
CA MET A 88 -5.15 2.26 7.50
C MET A 88 -5.66 1.12 8.38
N THR A 89 -4.89 0.04 8.58
CA THR A 89 -5.27 -1.06 9.49
C THR A 89 -5.35 -0.62 10.95
N LEU A 90 -4.64 0.44 11.31
CA LEU A 90 -4.73 1.10 12.61
C LEU A 90 -5.83 2.19 12.68
N GLY A 91 -6.59 2.39 11.60
CA GLY A 91 -7.67 3.38 11.53
C GLY A 91 -7.24 4.77 11.05
N TYR A 92 -6.02 4.93 10.59
CA TYR A 92 -5.47 6.22 10.13
C TYR A 92 -5.48 6.32 8.62
N THR A 93 -6.07 7.39 8.08
CA THR A 93 -6.14 7.69 6.65
C THR A 93 -5.90 9.16 6.39
N ASP A 94 -5.44 9.49 5.19
CA ASP A 94 -5.27 10.86 4.72
C ASP A 94 -5.94 11.05 3.35
N ALA A 95 -6.84 12.02 3.24
CA ALA A 95 -7.61 12.24 2.02
C ALA A 95 -6.75 12.75 0.86
N SER A 96 -5.73 13.55 1.13
CA SER A 96 -4.83 14.08 0.09
C SER A 96 -3.93 12.98 -0.46
N LEU A 97 -3.48 12.07 0.41
CA LEU A 97 -2.72 10.90 0.03
C LEU A 97 -3.55 9.94 -0.83
N ASN A 98 -4.79 9.66 -0.43
CA ASN A 98 -5.72 8.84 -1.21
C ASN A 98 -5.98 9.43 -2.61
N GLN A 99 -6.17 10.76 -2.69
CA GLN A 99 -6.33 11.45 -3.98
C GLN A 99 -5.07 11.35 -4.83
N PHE A 100 -3.89 11.43 -4.20
CA PHE A 100 -2.63 11.32 -4.94
C PHE A 100 -2.42 9.92 -5.52
N PHE A 101 -2.79 8.83 -4.82
CA PHE A 101 -2.73 7.48 -5.38
C PHE A 101 -3.53 7.38 -6.69
N LEU A 102 -4.73 7.95 -6.72
CA LEU A 102 -5.55 7.99 -7.95
C LEU A 102 -4.86 8.78 -9.07
N THR A 103 -4.32 9.96 -8.74
CA THR A 103 -3.62 10.82 -9.70
C THR A 103 -2.38 10.12 -10.28
N ALA A 104 -1.58 9.50 -9.42
CA ALA A 104 -0.38 8.80 -9.82
C ALA A 104 -0.68 7.58 -10.72
N LEU A 105 -1.69 6.78 -10.36
CA LEU A 105 -2.12 5.63 -11.18
C LEU A 105 -2.71 6.08 -12.51
N ASP A 106 -3.52 7.15 -12.54
CA ASP A 106 -4.08 7.70 -13.77
C ASP A 106 -2.98 8.20 -14.71
N SER A 107 -1.91 8.81 -14.18
CA SER A 107 -0.77 9.30 -14.97
C SER A 107 -0.07 8.19 -15.76
N LEU A 108 -0.08 6.95 -15.27
CA LEU A 108 0.53 5.81 -15.96
C LEU A 108 -0.21 5.45 -17.24
N SER A 109 -1.52 5.71 -17.29
CA SER A 109 -2.37 5.44 -18.46
C SER A 109 -2.27 6.50 -19.55
N LYS A 110 -1.68 7.67 -19.24
CA LYS A 110 -1.62 8.79 -20.20
C LYS A 110 -0.45 8.63 -21.16
N ASP A 111 -0.65 9.14 -22.36
CA ASP A 111 0.42 9.31 -23.35
C ASP A 111 1.15 10.64 -23.10
N TRP A 112 1.83 10.69 -21.92
CA TRP A 112 2.54 11.86 -21.44
C TRP A 112 4.05 11.75 -21.71
N GLY A 113 4.65 12.92 -22.01
CA GLY A 113 6.10 13.04 -22.13
C GLY A 113 6.79 13.31 -20.79
N MET A 114 8.09 13.58 -20.86
CA MET A 114 8.93 13.85 -19.69
C MET A 114 8.44 15.07 -18.89
N ASN A 115 7.97 16.12 -19.58
CA ASN A 115 7.55 17.37 -18.94
C ASN A 115 6.31 17.19 -18.04
N GLU A 116 5.44 16.25 -18.39
CA GLU A 116 4.24 15.92 -17.63
C GLU A 116 4.52 14.88 -16.54
N LEU A 117 5.38 13.90 -16.82
CA LEU A 117 5.66 12.81 -15.89
C LEU A 117 6.62 13.20 -14.76
N LEU A 118 7.63 14.03 -15.03
CA LEU A 118 8.61 14.45 -14.03
C LEU A 118 7.98 15.16 -12.82
N PRO A 119 7.02 16.08 -12.97
CA PRO A 119 6.27 16.64 -11.85
C PRO A 119 5.59 15.57 -10.99
N ILE A 120 5.01 14.53 -11.60
CA ILE A 120 4.37 13.43 -10.84
C ILE A 120 5.42 12.65 -10.04
N VAL A 121 6.60 12.37 -10.61
CA VAL A 121 7.71 11.74 -9.87
C VAL A 121 8.11 12.58 -8.64
N MET A 122 8.19 13.90 -8.78
CA MET A 122 8.48 14.79 -7.65
C MET A 122 7.39 14.76 -6.59
N GLU A 123 6.13 14.71 -7.02
CA GLU A 123 4.99 14.58 -6.10
C GLU A 123 4.97 13.21 -5.38
N VAL A 124 5.42 12.12 -6.01
CA VAL A 124 5.62 10.83 -5.33
C VAL A 124 6.55 11.01 -4.12
N GLY A 125 7.67 11.73 -4.30
CA GLY A 125 8.58 12.02 -3.20
C GLY A 125 7.92 12.85 -2.07
N ARG A 126 7.19 13.89 -2.44
CA ARG A 126 6.49 14.75 -1.49
C ARG A 126 5.41 13.99 -0.71
N PHE A 127 4.56 13.26 -1.39
CA PHE A 127 3.51 12.47 -0.76
C PHE A 127 4.05 11.27 0.03
N ASN A 128 5.23 10.76 -0.32
CA ASN A 128 5.89 9.75 0.49
C ASN A 128 6.23 10.28 1.90
N LEU A 129 6.65 11.54 2.04
CA LEU A 129 6.87 12.15 3.35
C LEU A 129 5.55 12.21 4.15
N THR A 130 4.45 12.65 3.52
CA THR A 130 3.12 12.65 4.17
C THR A 130 2.70 11.24 4.59
N CYS A 131 2.99 10.24 3.75
CA CYS A 131 2.68 8.84 4.03
C CYS A 131 3.48 8.30 5.23
N MET A 132 4.77 8.63 5.30
CA MET A 132 5.63 8.25 6.43
C MET A 132 5.19 8.93 7.73
N GLU A 133 4.82 10.22 7.69
CA GLU A 133 4.27 10.95 8.84
C GLU A 133 2.94 10.32 9.31
N LEU A 134 2.07 9.93 8.39
CA LEU A 134 0.83 9.23 8.71
C LEU A 134 1.09 7.90 9.43
N LEU A 135 2.05 7.12 8.95
CA LEU A 135 2.41 5.83 9.56
C LEU A 135 3.07 6.02 10.93
N ASP A 136 3.98 6.99 11.06
CA ASP A 136 4.63 7.33 12.33
C ASP A 136 3.57 7.70 13.39
N ARG A 137 2.65 8.59 13.04
CA ARG A 137 1.53 8.95 13.92
C ARG A 137 0.66 7.75 14.26
N ALA A 138 0.30 6.91 13.28
CA ALA A 138 -0.52 5.72 13.51
C ALA A 138 0.15 4.76 14.51
N ASN A 139 1.45 4.54 14.37
CA ASN A 139 2.21 3.67 15.26
C ASN A 139 2.41 4.28 16.65
N THR A 140 2.83 5.53 16.75
CA THR A 140 3.11 6.17 18.04
C THR A 140 1.86 6.39 18.88
N GLU A 141 0.74 6.77 18.25
CA GLU A 141 -0.54 6.92 18.96
C GLU A 141 -1.13 5.56 19.37
N THR A 142 -0.85 4.47 18.63
CA THR A 142 -1.39 3.13 18.92
C THR A 142 -0.52 2.35 19.90
N PHE A 143 0.81 2.42 19.78
CA PHE A 143 1.75 1.55 20.49
C PHE A 143 2.67 2.32 21.46
N GLY A 144 2.63 3.65 21.41
CA GLY A 144 3.52 4.53 22.19
C GLY A 144 4.82 4.86 21.49
N ASP A 145 5.52 5.87 22.02
CA ASP A 145 6.81 6.29 21.51
C ASP A 145 7.90 5.24 21.82
N PRO A 146 8.84 5.02 20.90
CA PRO A 146 9.97 4.13 21.14
C PRO A 146 10.84 4.66 22.30
N VAL A 147 11.10 3.82 23.30
CA VAL A 147 11.99 4.14 24.42
C VAL A 147 13.12 3.09 24.50
N PRO A 148 14.34 3.51 24.89
CA PRO A 148 15.43 2.57 25.11
C PRO A 148 15.07 1.56 26.20
N VAL A 149 15.25 0.27 25.92
CA VAL A 149 15.04 -0.82 26.87
C VAL A 149 16.24 -1.76 26.89
N SER A 150 16.45 -2.44 28.02
CA SER A 150 17.44 -3.50 28.12
C SER A 150 16.78 -4.84 27.83
N VAL A 151 17.33 -5.56 26.87
CA VAL A 151 16.88 -6.91 26.51
C VAL A 151 17.97 -7.93 26.81
N SER A 152 17.57 -9.12 27.31
CA SER A 152 18.49 -10.23 27.50
C SER A 152 18.95 -10.77 26.13
N LEU A 153 20.25 -11.04 26.03
CA LEU A 153 20.81 -11.74 24.86
C LEU A 153 20.80 -13.26 25.03
N THR A 154 20.34 -13.76 26.17
CA THR A 154 20.27 -15.19 26.47
C THR A 154 18.84 -15.67 26.49
N VAL A 155 18.63 -16.92 26.09
CA VAL A 155 17.33 -17.59 26.18
C VAL A 155 17.09 -18.07 27.58
N GLU A 156 15.94 -17.75 28.16
CA GLU A 156 15.52 -18.27 29.47
C GLU A 156 15.05 -19.73 29.35
N LYS A 157 15.13 -20.46 30.46
CA LYS A 157 14.67 -21.86 30.52
C LYS A 157 13.14 -21.89 30.54
N GLY A 158 12.54 -22.60 29.60
CA GLY A 158 11.08 -22.81 29.56
C GLY A 158 10.58 -22.93 28.13
N PRO A 159 9.27 -23.11 27.95
CA PRO A 159 8.66 -23.03 26.63
C PRO A 159 8.74 -21.58 26.08
N PHE A 160 8.87 -21.45 24.79
CA PHE A 160 8.95 -20.14 24.15
C PHE A 160 8.28 -20.15 22.76
N ILE A 161 7.90 -19.00 22.30
CA ILE A 161 7.40 -18.77 20.94
C ILE A 161 8.41 -17.89 20.21
N VAL A 162 8.89 -18.35 19.06
CA VAL A 162 9.76 -17.55 18.19
C VAL A 162 8.87 -16.73 17.26
N VAL A 163 9.04 -15.42 17.31
CA VAL A 163 8.35 -14.49 16.43
C VAL A 163 9.37 -13.84 15.52
N THR A 164 9.13 -13.91 14.21
CA THR A 164 9.92 -13.20 13.20
C THR A 164 9.00 -12.25 12.45
N GLY A 165 9.49 -11.10 12.06
CA GLY A 165 8.71 -10.07 11.38
C GLY A 165 8.72 -8.75 12.14
N HIS A 166 8.03 -7.77 11.60
CA HIS A 166 8.06 -6.41 12.14
C HIS A 166 6.68 -5.73 12.23
N ASP A 167 5.60 -6.44 11.91
CA ASP A 167 4.25 -5.88 12.04
C ASP A 167 3.86 -5.80 13.51
N LEU A 168 3.66 -4.57 14.01
CA LEU A 168 3.37 -4.32 15.42
C LEU A 168 1.97 -4.78 15.81
N GLU A 169 1.00 -4.69 14.92
CA GLU A 169 -0.36 -5.15 15.21
C GLU A 169 -0.43 -6.68 15.32
N ASP A 170 0.28 -7.41 14.44
CA ASP A 170 0.37 -8.86 14.52
C ASP A 170 1.04 -9.32 15.84
N ILE A 171 2.12 -8.64 16.25
CA ILE A 171 2.80 -8.92 17.54
C ILE A 171 1.86 -8.64 18.70
N LYS A 172 1.14 -7.51 18.69
CA LYS A 172 0.16 -7.16 19.71
C LYS A 172 -0.93 -8.24 19.82
N GLN A 173 -1.51 -8.64 18.70
CA GLN A 173 -2.53 -9.68 18.67
C GLN A 173 -2.01 -11.02 19.18
N LEU A 174 -0.77 -11.41 18.85
CA LEU A 174 -0.14 -12.61 19.36
C LEU A 174 0.04 -12.53 20.88
N LEU A 175 0.51 -11.40 21.41
CA LEU A 175 0.65 -11.20 22.85
C LEU A 175 -0.69 -11.28 23.58
N GLU A 176 -1.75 -10.69 23.00
CA GLU A 176 -3.10 -10.79 23.57
C GLU A 176 -3.63 -12.22 23.61
N GLN A 177 -3.36 -13.02 22.58
CA GLN A 177 -3.76 -14.42 22.51
C GLN A 177 -2.98 -15.33 23.48
N THR A 178 -1.78 -14.96 23.86
CA THR A 178 -0.86 -15.80 24.64
C THR A 178 -0.67 -15.36 26.08
N LYS A 179 -1.17 -14.20 26.49
CA LYS A 179 -0.95 -13.61 27.83
C LYS A 179 -1.38 -14.49 29.00
N ASP A 180 -2.33 -15.38 28.80
CA ASP A 180 -2.88 -16.26 29.84
C ASP A 180 -2.45 -17.75 29.69
N LYS A 181 -1.36 -18.01 28.92
CA LYS A 181 -0.92 -19.38 28.56
C LYS A 181 0.52 -19.71 29.03
#